data_9c96e05120b1f3366437177b0f11beb1
#
_entry.id   9c96e05120b1f3366437177b0f11beb1
#
_cell.length_a   1.000
_cell.length_b   1.000
_cell.length_c   1.000
_cell.angle_alpha   90.00
_cell.angle_beta   90.00
_cell.angle_gamma   90.00
#
_symmetry.space_group_name_H-M   'P 1'
#
loop_
_entity.id
_entity.type
_entity.pdbx_description
1 polymer ?
#
loop_
_entity_poly.entity_id
_entity_poly.type
_entity_poly.pdbx_seq_one_letter_code
_entity_poly.pdbx_strand_id
1 'polypeptide(L)'
;MDDLFAHKGTPRWTQTLAPGAVVLRGFAAESAPALMQMIDQLTRVAPFRQMTTPGGFVMSAAMSNCGSLGWVTDVQGYRYARHDPLTGLPWPAMPLLFAQLAQQAAYEAGFPDFVADACLMNRYAVGSRMSLHQDKNERDFSQPIVSVSLGLPAIFQFGGMQRSDAVQRIPLTQGDVLVWGGPSRLRFHGVQAIKAGTEDYRFNLTFRKAG
;
A
#
# COMPACT_ATOMS: atom_id res chain seq x y z
N MET A 1 -27.96 -30.88 -13.49
CA MET A 1 -28.32 -29.44 -13.46
C MET A 1 -27.09 -28.74 -12.95
N ASP A 2 -26.25 -28.34 -13.87
CA ASP A 2 -25.00 -27.65 -13.53
C ASP A 2 -25.34 -26.27 -12.97
N ASP A 3 -24.75 -25.96 -11.81
CA ASP A 3 -24.94 -24.70 -11.11
C ASP A 3 -24.42 -23.54 -11.97
N LEU A 4 -25.33 -22.90 -12.70
CA LEU A 4 -25.09 -21.75 -13.59
C LEU A 4 -24.67 -20.47 -12.83
N PHE A 5 -24.56 -20.53 -11.50
CA PHE A 5 -24.18 -19.43 -10.60
C PHE A 5 -22.91 -19.69 -9.81
N ALA A 6 -22.07 -20.62 -10.25
CA ALA A 6 -20.72 -20.69 -9.70
C ALA A 6 -20.06 -19.31 -9.85
N HIS A 7 -19.83 -18.62 -8.75
CA HIS A 7 -19.12 -17.33 -8.70
C HIS A 7 -17.81 -17.47 -9.48
N LYS A 8 -17.79 -16.98 -10.71
CA LYS A 8 -16.53 -16.81 -11.45
C LYS A 8 -15.74 -15.76 -10.68
N GLY A 9 -14.84 -16.21 -9.80
CA GLY A 9 -13.91 -15.33 -9.10
C GLY A 9 -13.21 -14.40 -10.10
N THR A 10 -12.85 -13.22 -9.67
CA THR A 10 -12.08 -12.28 -10.50
C THR A 10 -10.85 -13.02 -11.05
N PRO A 11 -10.62 -13.04 -12.37
CA PRO A 11 -9.48 -13.76 -12.95
C PRO A 11 -8.17 -13.27 -12.30
N ARG A 12 -7.38 -14.21 -11.79
CA ARG A 12 -6.05 -13.94 -11.25
C ARG A 12 -5.00 -14.13 -12.32
N TRP A 13 -4.12 -13.17 -12.47
CA TRP A 13 -2.97 -13.26 -13.37
C TRP A 13 -1.87 -12.28 -12.94
N THR A 14 -0.65 -12.52 -13.39
CA THR A 14 0.51 -11.68 -13.05
C THR A 14 0.91 -10.81 -14.23
N GLN A 15 1.02 -9.50 -13.98
CA GLN A 15 1.54 -8.53 -14.92
C GLN A 15 2.94 -8.11 -14.48
N THR A 16 3.96 -8.46 -15.26
CA THR A 16 5.33 -7.97 -15.04
C THR A 16 5.45 -6.52 -15.48
N LEU A 17 6.01 -5.68 -14.62
CA LEU A 17 6.27 -4.26 -14.90
C LEU A 17 7.75 -4.00 -15.22
N ALA A 18 8.64 -4.63 -14.45
CA ALA A 18 10.09 -4.53 -14.57
C ALA A 18 10.73 -5.71 -13.80
N PRO A 19 12.04 -5.95 -13.91
CA PRO A 19 12.72 -6.91 -13.07
C PRO A 19 12.48 -6.63 -11.58
N GLY A 20 11.94 -7.62 -10.86
CA GLY A 20 11.57 -7.49 -9.44
C GLY A 20 10.31 -6.66 -9.16
N ALA A 21 9.48 -6.37 -10.18
CA ALA A 21 8.22 -5.64 -9.99
C ALA A 21 7.08 -6.26 -10.79
N VAL A 22 5.98 -6.61 -10.10
CA VAL A 22 4.79 -7.25 -10.68
C VAL A 22 3.50 -6.69 -10.08
N VAL A 23 2.42 -6.75 -10.85
CA VAL A 23 1.06 -6.62 -10.33
C VAL A 23 0.41 -8.01 -10.35
N LEU A 24 0.01 -8.49 -9.20
CA LEU A 24 -0.82 -9.68 -9.03
C LEU A 24 -2.28 -9.23 -9.14
N ARG A 25 -2.86 -9.42 -10.31
CA ARG A 25 -4.21 -8.95 -10.64
C ARG A 25 -5.27 -9.77 -9.92
N GLY A 26 -6.21 -9.08 -9.25
CA GLY A 26 -7.31 -9.71 -8.53
C GLY A 26 -6.88 -10.57 -7.31
N PHE A 27 -5.61 -10.50 -6.91
CA PHE A 27 -5.03 -11.36 -5.87
C PHE A 27 -5.77 -11.28 -4.54
N ALA A 28 -6.15 -10.09 -4.10
CA ALA A 28 -6.87 -9.83 -2.86
C ALA A 28 -8.38 -9.62 -3.05
N ALA A 29 -8.95 -9.90 -4.23
CA ALA A 29 -10.34 -9.59 -4.54
C ALA A 29 -11.31 -10.28 -3.59
N GLU A 30 -11.12 -11.58 -3.32
CA GLU A 30 -11.96 -12.36 -2.41
C GLU A 30 -11.82 -11.92 -0.96
N SER A 31 -10.63 -11.45 -0.56
CA SER A 31 -10.36 -10.96 0.79
C SER A 31 -10.78 -9.51 1.00
N ALA A 32 -11.13 -8.76 -0.05
CA ALA A 32 -11.36 -7.33 0.02
C ALA A 32 -12.41 -6.92 1.08
N PRO A 33 -13.56 -7.60 1.24
CA PRO A 33 -14.51 -7.26 2.30
C PRO A 33 -13.93 -7.41 3.71
N ALA A 34 -13.18 -8.49 3.96
CA ALA A 34 -12.54 -8.72 5.25
C ALA A 34 -11.42 -7.71 5.53
N LEU A 35 -10.64 -7.35 4.50
CA LEU A 35 -9.61 -6.32 4.61
C LEU A 35 -10.23 -4.95 4.96
N MET A 36 -11.33 -4.57 4.33
CA MET A 36 -12.06 -3.33 4.64
C MET A 36 -12.58 -3.32 6.08
N GLN A 37 -13.14 -4.43 6.55
CA GLN A 37 -13.57 -4.56 7.94
C GLN A 37 -12.40 -4.40 8.93
N MET A 38 -11.22 -4.96 8.62
CA MET A 38 -10.02 -4.78 9.45
C MET A 38 -9.54 -3.32 9.46
N ILE A 39 -9.58 -2.62 8.31
CA ILE A 39 -9.28 -1.18 8.25
C ILE A 39 -10.20 -0.41 9.20
N ASP A 40 -11.50 -0.65 9.16
CA ASP A 40 -12.46 0.02 10.04
C ASP A 40 -12.17 -0.23 11.52
N GLN A 41 -11.83 -1.45 11.89
CA GLN A 41 -11.48 -1.81 13.27
C GLN A 41 -10.19 -1.10 13.73
N LEU A 42 -9.15 -1.14 12.92
CA LEU A 42 -7.85 -0.51 13.20
C LEU A 42 -7.99 1.00 13.35
N THR A 43 -8.79 1.63 12.50
CA THR A 43 -8.95 3.09 12.49
C THR A 43 -9.86 3.64 13.57
N ARG A 44 -10.57 2.80 14.30
CA ARG A 44 -11.20 3.18 15.59
C ARG A 44 -10.16 3.41 16.68
N VAL A 45 -9.04 2.71 16.63
CA VAL A 45 -7.93 2.83 17.60
C VAL A 45 -6.89 3.86 17.13
N ALA A 46 -6.51 3.81 15.85
CA ALA A 46 -5.57 4.73 15.22
C ALA A 46 -6.25 5.42 14.03
N PRO A 47 -6.97 6.54 14.23
CA PRO A 47 -7.75 7.19 13.17
C PRO A 47 -6.91 7.69 12.01
N PHE A 48 -7.49 7.68 10.79
CA PHE A 48 -6.90 8.33 9.64
C PHE A 48 -6.72 9.83 9.88
N ARG A 49 -5.53 10.32 9.58
CA ARG A 49 -5.23 11.76 9.61
C ARG A 49 -4.34 12.18 8.45
N GLN A 50 -4.48 13.41 8.01
CA GLN A 50 -3.52 14.01 7.10
C GLN A 50 -2.27 14.43 7.88
N MET A 51 -1.11 13.94 7.46
CA MET A 51 0.16 14.29 8.06
C MET A 51 0.76 15.50 7.34
N THR A 52 1.67 16.20 8.02
CA THR A 52 2.37 17.36 7.48
C THR A 52 3.80 16.97 7.11
N THR A 53 4.24 17.37 5.93
CA THR A 53 5.64 17.19 5.50
C THR A 53 6.59 18.10 6.30
N PRO A 54 7.91 17.85 6.35
CA PRO A 54 8.87 18.73 7.01
C PRO A 54 8.84 20.17 6.50
N GLY A 55 8.44 20.38 5.25
CA GLY A 55 8.25 21.71 4.66
C GLY A 55 6.90 22.38 4.95
N GLY A 56 6.07 21.81 5.84
CA GLY A 56 4.79 22.41 6.25
C GLY A 56 3.60 22.10 5.33
N PHE A 57 3.76 21.29 4.28
CA PHE A 57 2.66 20.94 3.38
C PHE A 57 1.83 19.79 3.94
N VAL A 58 0.51 19.95 3.99
CA VAL A 58 -0.43 18.90 4.36
C VAL A 58 -0.53 17.87 3.23
N MET A 59 -0.34 16.60 3.54
CA MET A 59 -0.46 15.51 2.57
C MET A 59 -1.93 15.30 2.19
N SER A 60 -2.22 15.10 0.90
CA SER A 60 -3.60 14.98 0.44
C SER A 60 -4.26 13.65 0.79
N ALA A 61 -3.49 12.58 0.98
CA ALA A 61 -3.98 11.31 1.51
C ALA A 61 -4.02 11.36 3.05
N ALA A 62 -5.08 10.83 3.64
CA ALA A 62 -5.11 10.58 5.07
C ALA A 62 -4.47 9.22 5.37
N MET A 63 -3.73 9.10 6.47
CA MET A 63 -2.90 7.94 6.79
C MET A 63 -3.15 7.44 8.19
N SER A 64 -2.96 6.14 8.36
CA SER A 64 -2.87 5.45 9.64
C SER A 64 -1.87 4.30 9.52
N ASN A 65 -1.54 3.64 10.62
CA ASN A 65 -0.58 2.55 10.64
C ASN A 65 -1.07 1.39 11.49
N CYS A 66 -0.54 0.18 11.20
CA CYS A 66 -0.55 -0.95 12.12
C CYS A 66 0.76 -1.74 11.99
N GLY A 67 1.09 -2.51 13.01
CA GLY A 67 2.35 -3.25 13.12
C GLY A 67 3.23 -2.75 14.24
N SER A 68 4.45 -3.27 14.35
CA SER A 68 5.42 -2.86 15.38
C SER A 68 6.06 -1.50 15.10
N LEU A 69 5.96 -1.03 13.86
CA LEU A 69 6.43 0.26 13.38
C LEU A 69 5.37 0.93 12.52
N GLY A 70 5.26 2.26 12.62
CA GLY A 70 4.41 3.07 11.76
C GLY A 70 5.21 4.18 11.09
N TRP A 71 4.97 4.39 9.79
CA TRP A 71 5.56 5.50 9.07
C TRP A 71 4.85 6.81 9.43
N VAL A 72 5.63 7.82 9.76
CA VAL A 72 5.13 9.14 10.14
C VAL A 72 5.97 10.26 9.51
N THR A 73 5.34 11.43 9.38
CA THR A 73 6.02 12.66 8.97
C THR A 73 5.47 13.85 9.74
N ASP A 74 6.36 14.73 10.13
CA ASP A 74 6.12 16.00 10.79
C ASP A 74 7.35 16.91 10.60
N VAL A 75 7.46 17.97 11.38
CA VAL A 75 8.62 18.90 11.36
C VAL A 75 9.97 18.21 11.64
N GLN A 76 9.96 17.03 12.27
CA GLN A 76 11.16 16.24 12.55
C GLN A 76 11.59 15.37 11.35
N GLY A 77 10.81 15.29 10.29
CA GLY A 77 11.13 14.52 9.09
C GLY A 77 10.30 13.26 8.92
N TYR A 78 10.68 12.51 7.88
CA TYR A 78 10.09 11.22 7.54
C TYR A 78 10.79 10.09 8.30
N ARG A 79 10.02 9.25 9.02
CA ARG A 79 10.59 8.18 9.82
C ARG A 79 9.60 7.06 10.13
N TYR A 80 10.13 5.94 10.61
CA TYR A 80 9.36 4.91 11.30
C TYR A 80 9.43 5.13 12.81
N ALA A 81 8.31 5.00 13.50
CA ALA A 81 8.17 5.15 14.94
C ALA A 81 7.41 3.97 15.55
N ARG A 82 7.82 3.52 16.74
CA ARG A 82 7.12 2.46 17.50
C ARG A 82 5.81 2.94 18.09
N HIS A 83 5.72 4.23 18.38
CA HIS A 83 4.56 4.88 18.98
C HIS A 83 4.09 5.99 18.05
N ASP A 84 2.80 6.19 18.02
CA ASP A 84 2.19 7.33 17.34
C ASP A 84 2.65 8.64 18.02
N PRO A 85 3.35 9.55 17.32
CA PRO A 85 3.83 10.79 17.93
C PRO A 85 2.71 11.72 18.44
N LEU A 86 1.49 11.53 17.94
CA LEU A 86 0.33 12.35 18.37
C LEU A 86 -0.25 11.87 19.70
N THR A 87 -0.34 10.58 19.89
CA THR A 87 -1.00 9.97 21.07
C THR A 87 -0.03 9.41 22.10
N GLY A 88 1.22 9.14 21.69
CA GLY A 88 2.22 8.43 22.50
C GLY A 88 1.95 6.93 22.66
N LEU A 89 0.86 6.41 22.07
CA LEU A 89 0.47 5.00 22.16
C LEU A 89 1.17 4.16 21.08
N PRO A 90 1.40 2.85 21.32
CA PRO A 90 1.85 1.96 20.27
C PRO A 90 0.79 1.85 19.16
N TRP A 91 1.25 1.59 17.94
CA TRP A 91 0.33 1.29 16.84
C TRP A 91 -0.45 0.01 17.12
N PRO A 92 -1.70 -0.13 16.61
CA PRO A 92 -2.43 -1.39 16.67
C PRO A 92 -1.61 -2.53 16.07
N ALA A 93 -1.71 -3.72 16.64
CA ALA A 93 -1.07 -4.91 16.08
C ALA A 93 -1.53 -5.14 14.63
N MET A 94 -0.63 -5.63 13.78
CA MET A 94 -0.98 -6.02 12.42
C MET A 94 -1.89 -7.25 12.48
N PRO A 95 -3.10 -7.21 11.87
CA PRO A 95 -3.98 -8.37 11.81
C PRO A 95 -3.31 -9.53 11.06
N LEU A 96 -3.58 -10.76 11.49
CA LEU A 96 -3.01 -11.96 10.86
C LEU A 96 -3.35 -12.03 9.36
N LEU A 97 -4.58 -11.67 8.99
CA LEU A 97 -5.00 -11.61 7.58
C LEU A 97 -4.10 -10.67 6.75
N PHE A 98 -3.73 -9.50 7.30
CA PHE A 98 -2.84 -8.56 6.62
C PHE A 98 -1.44 -9.16 6.43
N ALA A 99 -0.88 -9.73 7.50
CA ALA A 99 0.45 -10.32 7.47
C ALA A 99 0.53 -11.49 6.47
N GLN A 100 -0.44 -12.40 6.50
CA GLN A 100 -0.50 -13.56 5.61
C GLN A 100 -0.67 -13.14 4.15
N LEU A 101 -1.58 -12.19 3.86
CA LEU A 101 -1.78 -11.69 2.51
C LEU A 101 -0.50 -11.06 1.94
N ALA A 102 0.18 -10.24 2.73
CA ALA A 102 1.42 -9.59 2.31
C ALA A 102 2.54 -10.61 2.07
N GLN A 103 2.69 -11.60 2.96
CA GLN A 103 3.67 -12.67 2.82
C GLN A 103 3.41 -13.52 1.58
N GLN A 104 2.16 -13.93 1.35
CA GLN A 104 1.80 -14.72 0.18
C GLN A 104 2.00 -13.95 -1.12
N ALA A 105 1.62 -12.68 -1.18
CA ALA A 105 1.85 -11.84 -2.36
C ALA A 105 3.34 -11.66 -2.66
N ALA A 106 4.15 -11.45 -1.62
CA ALA A 106 5.60 -11.36 -1.77
C ALA A 106 6.20 -12.69 -2.26
N TYR A 107 5.75 -13.82 -1.70
CA TYR A 107 6.17 -15.15 -2.15
C TYR A 107 5.90 -15.38 -3.65
N GLU A 108 4.68 -15.08 -4.11
CA GLU A 108 4.31 -15.21 -5.54
C GLU A 108 5.10 -14.25 -6.45
N ALA A 109 5.55 -13.14 -5.90
CA ALA A 109 6.41 -12.19 -6.62
C ALA A 109 7.93 -12.53 -6.57
N GLY A 110 8.32 -13.67 -5.95
CA GLY A 110 9.71 -14.12 -5.87
C GLY A 110 10.48 -13.62 -4.64
N PHE A 111 9.78 -13.20 -3.57
CA PHE A 111 10.37 -12.77 -2.30
C PHE A 111 9.85 -13.63 -1.14
N PRO A 112 10.33 -14.89 -1.01
CA PRO A 112 9.74 -15.89 -0.10
C PRO A 112 9.95 -15.56 1.39
N ASP A 113 11.00 -14.82 1.74
CA ASP A 113 11.38 -14.55 3.13
C ASP A 113 10.82 -13.22 3.67
N PHE A 114 9.88 -12.60 2.93
CA PHE A 114 9.30 -11.33 3.34
C PHE A 114 8.37 -11.48 4.55
N VAL A 115 8.68 -10.76 5.62
CA VAL A 115 7.84 -10.62 6.80
C VAL A 115 7.70 -9.13 7.13
N ALA A 116 6.50 -8.59 6.92
CA ALA A 116 6.23 -7.19 7.21
C ALA A 116 6.19 -6.91 8.71
N ASP A 117 6.77 -5.81 9.14
CA ASP A 117 6.66 -5.27 10.51
C ASP A 117 5.94 -3.92 10.56
N ALA A 118 5.63 -3.34 9.40
CA ALA A 118 4.89 -2.10 9.25
C ALA A 118 3.86 -2.22 8.12
N CYS A 119 2.67 -1.69 8.35
CA CYS A 119 1.65 -1.47 7.33
C CYS A 119 1.18 -0.02 7.40
N LEU A 120 1.52 0.77 6.38
CA LEU A 120 0.96 2.10 6.18
C LEU A 120 -0.38 1.96 5.45
N MET A 121 -1.44 2.40 6.09
CA MET A 121 -2.79 2.48 5.52
C MET A 121 -3.01 3.89 4.97
N ASN A 122 -3.25 4.03 3.67
CA ASN A 122 -3.57 5.29 3.02
C ASN A 122 -5.04 5.32 2.63
N ARG A 123 -5.74 6.41 2.94
CA ARG A 123 -7.08 6.71 2.46
C ARG A 123 -7.05 7.94 1.56
N TYR A 124 -7.47 7.76 0.32
CA TYR A 124 -7.53 8.82 -0.68
C TYR A 124 -8.99 9.17 -0.95
N ALA A 125 -9.37 10.43 -0.74
CA ALA A 125 -10.61 11.00 -1.28
C ALA A 125 -10.44 11.32 -2.77
N VAL A 126 -11.53 11.60 -3.47
CA VAL A 126 -11.50 12.13 -4.84
C VAL A 126 -10.63 13.39 -4.90
N GLY A 127 -9.75 13.46 -5.88
CA GLY A 127 -8.75 14.54 -6.03
C GLY A 127 -7.44 14.32 -5.25
N SER A 128 -7.41 13.45 -4.24
CA SER A 128 -6.17 13.14 -3.51
C SER A 128 -5.16 12.42 -4.40
N ARG A 129 -3.88 12.70 -4.20
CA ARG A 129 -2.78 12.16 -5.00
C ARG A 129 -1.54 11.93 -4.14
N MET A 130 -0.57 11.18 -4.70
CA MET A 130 0.76 11.05 -4.13
C MET A 130 1.78 11.36 -5.23
N SER A 131 2.59 12.41 -5.04
CA SER A 131 3.64 12.78 -5.99
C SER A 131 4.69 11.68 -6.13
N LEU A 132 5.45 11.68 -7.23
CA LEU A 132 6.56 10.75 -7.41
C LEU A 132 7.56 10.86 -6.25
N HIS A 133 7.84 9.73 -5.61
CA HIS A 133 8.77 9.61 -4.48
C HIS A 133 9.42 8.23 -4.50
N GLN A 134 10.36 8.01 -3.61
CA GLN A 134 10.98 6.72 -3.33
C GLN A 134 10.71 6.39 -1.88
N ASP A 135 10.42 5.12 -1.60
CA ASP A 135 10.40 4.59 -0.23
C ASP A 135 11.84 4.23 0.17
N LYS A 136 12.41 5.04 1.04
CA LYS A 136 13.82 4.94 1.45
C LYS A 136 14.06 5.24 2.94
N ASN A 137 13.02 5.06 3.76
CA ASN A 137 13.12 5.20 5.20
C ASN A 137 13.33 3.86 5.92
N GLU A 138 13.23 2.74 5.19
CA GLU A 138 13.46 1.39 5.68
C GLU A 138 14.97 1.14 5.86
N ARG A 139 15.31 0.21 6.75
CA ARG A 139 16.71 -0.15 7.02
C ARG A 139 17.28 -1.18 6.05
N ASP A 140 16.40 -2.02 5.50
CA ASP A 140 16.79 -3.12 4.61
C ASP A 140 16.08 -3.02 3.25
N PHE A 141 16.81 -2.57 2.23
CA PHE A 141 16.31 -2.47 0.87
C PHE A 141 16.34 -3.79 0.09
N SER A 142 16.85 -4.88 0.67
CA SER A 142 16.72 -6.21 0.09
C SER A 142 15.27 -6.70 0.13
N GLN A 143 14.48 -6.19 1.07
CA GLN A 143 13.09 -6.54 1.26
C GLN A 143 12.17 -5.79 0.28
N PRO A 144 11.14 -6.47 -0.26
CA PRO A 144 10.19 -5.83 -1.17
C PRO A 144 9.21 -4.92 -0.44
N ILE A 145 8.43 -4.20 -1.25
CA ILE A 145 7.21 -3.52 -0.80
C ILE A 145 6.02 -4.25 -1.40
N VAL A 146 5.00 -4.49 -0.59
CA VAL A 146 3.72 -5.06 -1.02
C VAL A 146 2.63 -4.01 -0.85
N SER A 147 1.88 -3.73 -1.91
CA SER A 147 0.87 -2.66 -1.94
C SER A 147 -0.46 -3.19 -2.43
N VAL A 148 -1.46 -3.25 -1.55
CA VAL A 148 -2.82 -3.75 -1.83
C VAL A 148 -3.74 -2.59 -2.16
N SER A 149 -4.52 -2.73 -3.24
CA SER A 149 -5.48 -1.73 -3.71
C SER A 149 -6.90 -2.13 -3.34
N LEU A 150 -7.66 -1.22 -2.71
CA LEU A 150 -9.04 -1.42 -2.29
C LEU A 150 -9.89 -0.17 -2.60
N GLY A 151 -11.19 -0.36 -2.86
CA GLY A 151 -12.14 0.72 -3.17
C GLY A 151 -11.91 1.34 -4.55
N LEU A 152 -11.95 2.68 -4.65
CA LEU A 152 -11.82 3.40 -5.92
C LEU A 152 -10.57 3.00 -6.71
N PRO A 153 -10.67 2.86 -8.04
CA PRO A 153 -9.52 2.61 -8.90
C PRO A 153 -8.55 3.80 -8.89
N ALA A 154 -7.28 3.53 -9.18
CA ALA A 154 -6.24 4.55 -9.29
C ALA A 154 -5.30 4.29 -10.45
N ILE A 155 -4.64 5.33 -10.92
CA ILE A 155 -3.48 5.22 -11.81
C ILE A 155 -2.22 5.32 -10.94
N PHE A 156 -1.57 4.17 -10.78
CA PHE A 156 -0.25 4.11 -10.16
C PHE A 156 0.81 4.54 -11.19
N GLN A 157 1.70 5.40 -10.77
CA GLN A 157 2.83 5.88 -11.56
C GLN A 157 4.07 5.10 -11.16
N PHE A 158 4.71 4.41 -12.10
CA PHE A 158 5.92 3.64 -11.86
C PHE A 158 7.03 4.12 -12.78
N GLY A 159 7.96 4.88 -12.24
CA GLY A 159 9.08 5.52 -12.94
C GLY A 159 10.34 4.67 -12.96
N GLY A 160 11.47 5.30 -13.21
CA GLY A 160 12.80 4.70 -13.11
C GLY A 160 13.51 5.00 -11.80
N MET A 161 14.84 4.89 -11.82
CA MET A 161 15.69 5.16 -10.65
C MET A 161 15.95 6.65 -10.45
N GLN A 162 15.69 7.46 -11.47
CA GLN A 162 15.75 8.92 -11.42
C GLN A 162 14.35 9.51 -11.56
N ARG A 163 14.11 10.64 -10.91
CA ARG A 163 12.81 11.33 -10.97
C ARG A 163 12.41 11.77 -12.37
N SER A 164 13.39 12.00 -13.25
CA SER A 164 13.20 12.40 -14.63
C SER A 164 12.93 11.25 -15.59
N ASP A 165 13.07 10.00 -15.13
CA ASP A 165 12.87 8.83 -15.98
C ASP A 165 11.41 8.71 -16.44
N ALA A 166 11.20 8.04 -17.58
CA ALA A 166 9.88 7.77 -18.11
C ALA A 166 9.00 7.03 -17.10
N VAL A 167 7.74 7.44 -16.99
CA VAL A 167 6.78 6.92 -16.04
C VAL A 167 5.73 6.05 -16.74
N GLN A 168 5.64 4.79 -16.35
CA GLN A 168 4.53 3.90 -16.72
C GLN A 168 3.29 4.29 -15.90
N ARG A 169 2.12 4.26 -16.54
CA ARG A 169 0.81 4.48 -15.90
C ARG A 169 0.07 3.16 -15.82
N ILE A 170 -0.13 2.68 -14.61
CA ILE A 170 -0.66 1.34 -14.34
C ILE A 170 -2.01 1.50 -13.65
N PRO A 171 -3.13 1.19 -14.32
CA PRO A 171 -4.43 1.12 -13.65
C PRO A 171 -4.39 0.04 -12.57
N LEU A 172 -4.80 0.39 -11.36
CA LEU A 172 -5.00 -0.53 -10.24
C LEU A 172 -6.47 -0.46 -9.81
N THR A 173 -7.07 -1.62 -9.63
CA THR A 173 -8.45 -1.79 -9.18
C THR A 173 -8.50 -2.54 -7.85
N GLN A 174 -9.69 -2.65 -7.27
CA GLN A 174 -9.90 -3.39 -6.03
C GLN A 174 -9.39 -4.83 -6.15
N GLY A 175 -8.58 -5.24 -5.19
CA GLY A 175 -8.00 -6.58 -5.12
C GLY A 175 -6.68 -6.75 -5.88
N ASP A 176 -6.21 -5.75 -6.64
CA ASP A 176 -4.87 -5.78 -7.23
C ASP A 176 -3.80 -5.60 -6.15
N VAL A 177 -2.74 -6.39 -6.23
CA VAL A 177 -1.58 -6.28 -5.34
C VAL A 177 -0.32 -6.03 -6.16
N LEU A 178 0.31 -4.91 -5.92
CA LEU A 178 1.59 -4.55 -6.53
C LEU A 178 2.72 -4.95 -5.57
N VAL A 179 3.72 -5.64 -6.09
CA VAL A 179 4.94 -6.00 -5.34
C VAL A 179 6.14 -5.51 -6.13
N TRP A 180 7.06 -4.80 -5.45
CA TRP A 180 8.33 -4.40 -6.06
C TRP A 180 9.49 -4.48 -5.05
N GLY A 181 10.62 -5.02 -5.50
CA GLY A 181 11.83 -5.25 -4.73
C GLY A 181 13.05 -5.44 -5.63
N GLY A 182 14.19 -5.83 -5.06
CA GLY A 182 15.43 -6.05 -5.80
C GLY A 182 15.81 -4.84 -6.68
N PRO A 183 16.02 -5.04 -8.00
CA PRO A 183 16.40 -3.94 -8.90
C PRO A 183 15.37 -2.81 -9.00
N SER A 184 14.11 -3.08 -8.65
CA SER A 184 13.02 -2.11 -8.70
C SER A 184 12.73 -1.44 -7.36
N ARG A 185 13.38 -1.85 -6.25
CA ARG A 185 13.04 -1.42 -4.88
C ARG A 185 13.03 0.10 -4.70
N LEU A 186 13.95 0.80 -5.31
CA LEU A 186 14.12 2.25 -5.18
C LEU A 186 13.62 3.03 -6.41
N ARG A 187 12.74 2.45 -7.24
CA ARG A 187 12.14 3.20 -8.34
C ARG A 187 11.19 4.28 -7.82
N PHE A 188 11.19 5.42 -8.50
CA PHE A 188 10.22 6.48 -8.24
C PHE A 188 8.81 6.00 -8.57
N HIS A 189 7.88 6.27 -7.67
CA HIS A 189 6.48 5.88 -7.84
C HIS A 189 5.55 6.92 -7.22
N GLY A 190 4.28 6.85 -7.60
CA GLY A 190 3.27 7.79 -7.13
C GLY A 190 1.85 7.34 -7.51
N VAL A 191 0.86 8.14 -7.13
CA VAL A 191 -0.55 7.92 -7.46
C VAL A 191 -1.13 9.20 -8.04
N GLN A 192 -1.73 9.12 -9.23
CA GLN A 192 -2.43 10.25 -9.83
C GLN A 192 -3.65 10.64 -8.99
N ALA A 193 -4.16 11.84 -9.22
CA ALA A 193 -5.38 12.30 -8.56
C ALA A 193 -6.51 11.29 -8.78
N ILE A 194 -7.11 10.85 -7.67
CA ILE A 194 -8.21 9.87 -7.68
C ILE A 194 -9.43 10.49 -8.36
N LYS A 195 -10.00 9.74 -9.28
CA LYS A 195 -11.25 10.11 -9.97
C LYS A 195 -12.45 9.61 -9.19
N ALA A 196 -13.59 10.31 -9.34
CA ALA A 196 -14.86 9.85 -8.80
C ALA A 196 -15.26 8.49 -9.39
N GLY A 197 -15.96 7.69 -8.63
CA GLY A 197 -16.48 6.37 -8.99
C GLY A 197 -17.64 5.98 -8.09
N THR A 198 -17.88 4.69 -7.91
CA THR A 198 -18.98 4.15 -7.10
C THR A 198 -18.72 4.16 -5.61
N GLU A 199 -17.44 4.18 -5.22
CA GLU A 199 -17.01 4.21 -3.82
C GLU A 199 -16.64 5.63 -3.40
N ASP A 200 -16.64 5.91 -2.10
CA ASP A 200 -16.26 7.24 -1.57
C ASP A 200 -14.75 7.43 -1.52
N TYR A 201 -14.01 6.35 -1.30
CA TYR A 201 -12.57 6.37 -1.07
C TYR A 201 -11.83 5.26 -1.80
N ARG A 202 -10.57 5.54 -2.09
CA ARG A 202 -9.56 4.52 -2.32
C ARG A 202 -8.81 4.25 -1.03
N PHE A 203 -8.61 2.98 -0.72
CA PHE A 203 -7.66 2.57 0.31
C PHE A 203 -6.46 1.86 -0.31
N ASN A 204 -5.32 2.01 0.33
CA ASN A 204 -4.12 1.31 -0.04
C ASN A 204 -3.38 0.86 1.23
N LEU A 205 -3.08 -0.43 1.30
CA LEU A 205 -2.27 -1.01 2.37
C LEU A 205 -0.86 -1.24 1.84
N THR A 206 0.12 -0.57 2.42
CA THR A 206 1.52 -0.71 2.00
C THR A 206 2.33 -1.37 3.11
N PHE A 207 2.74 -2.62 2.86
CA PHE A 207 3.49 -3.46 3.80
C PHE A 207 4.99 -3.35 3.52
N ARG A 208 5.77 -3.24 4.59
CA ARG A 208 7.23 -3.08 4.54
C ARG A 208 7.89 -3.82 5.69
N LYS A 209 9.16 -4.20 5.48
CA LYS A 209 10.10 -4.53 6.54
C LYS A 209 10.89 -3.26 6.83
N ALA A 210 10.56 -2.59 7.93
CA ALA A 210 11.04 -1.24 8.21
C ALA A 210 12.19 -1.18 9.21
N GLY A 211 12.28 -2.16 10.14
CA GLY A 211 13.26 -2.22 11.20
C GLY A 211 14.10 -3.46 11.28
#